data_b44235df4bffa917c00ee130fd47c266
#
_entry.id   b44235df4bffa917c00ee130fd47c266
#
_cell.length_a   1.000
_cell.length_b   1.000
_cell.length_c   1.000
_cell.angle_alpha   90.00
_cell.angle_beta   90.00
_cell.angle_gamma   90.00
#
_symmetry.space_group_name_H-M   'P 1'
#
loop_
_entity.id
_entity.type
_entity.pdbx_description
1 polymer ?
#
loop_
_entity_poly.entity_id
_entity_poly.type
_entity_poly.pdbx_seq_one_letter_code
_entity_poly.pdbx_strand_id
1 'polypeptide(L)'
;DGYFVLPFTVGNYLGEVRTLPPLAEDHADVSQAVAAVEERIKKLMNAPHPKPAPEHFHRLLGKIIWTKCGMSRSKEGLEEALREIPKLRDQFWREVKITGSGETLNQTLERAGRVADFFELGELMWIDALKREESCGGHFREEYQENGEALRDDEHFSYVAAWEWTGNPSEPRLNKEPLSFEYVKPSKRSYK
;
A
#
# COMPACT_ATOMS: atom_id res chain seq x y z
N ASP A 1 -18.24 2.63 5.20
CA ASP A 1 -18.07 1.37 4.45
C ASP A 1 -17.83 0.20 5.39
N GLY A 2 -16.80 0.24 6.26
CA GLY A 2 -16.48 -0.86 7.17
C GLY A 2 -17.62 -1.28 8.07
N TYR A 3 -18.52 -0.38 8.43
CA TYR A 3 -19.64 -0.69 9.29
C TYR A 3 -20.81 -1.36 8.57
N PHE A 4 -21.06 -0.98 7.31
CA PHE A 4 -22.21 -1.49 6.53
C PHE A 4 -21.80 -2.51 5.48
N VAL A 5 -20.71 -2.26 4.74
CA VAL A 5 -20.32 -3.09 3.60
C VAL A 5 -19.64 -4.39 4.04
N LEU A 6 -18.65 -4.32 4.94
CA LEU A 6 -17.88 -5.49 5.35
C LEU A 6 -18.72 -6.60 5.99
N PRO A 7 -19.64 -6.35 6.93
CA PRO A 7 -20.49 -7.40 7.50
C PRO A 7 -21.34 -8.14 6.46
N PHE A 8 -21.89 -7.41 5.49
CA PHE A 8 -22.67 -8.02 4.41
C PHE A 8 -21.79 -8.83 3.46
N THR A 9 -20.64 -8.27 3.03
CA THR A 9 -19.71 -8.95 2.15
C THR A 9 -19.19 -10.24 2.78
N VAL A 10 -18.74 -10.17 4.04
CA VAL A 10 -18.25 -11.33 4.78
C VAL A 10 -19.36 -12.36 4.98
N GLY A 11 -20.58 -11.92 5.38
CA GLY A 11 -21.72 -12.80 5.60
C GLY A 11 -22.14 -13.54 4.33
N ASN A 12 -22.20 -12.83 3.20
CA ASN A 12 -22.53 -13.43 1.90
C ASN A 12 -21.47 -14.44 1.46
N TYR A 13 -20.20 -14.05 1.52
CA TYR A 13 -19.09 -14.94 1.16
C TYR A 13 -19.08 -16.20 2.03
N LEU A 14 -19.20 -16.07 3.34
CA LEU A 14 -19.25 -17.23 4.25
C LEU A 14 -20.46 -18.12 3.98
N GLY A 15 -21.59 -17.54 3.58
CA GLY A 15 -22.78 -18.29 3.17
C GLY A 15 -22.54 -19.16 1.94
N GLU A 16 -21.83 -18.62 0.96
CA GLU A 16 -21.47 -19.33 -0.29
C GLU A 16 -20.45 -20.43 -0.06
N VAL A 17 -19.41 -20.17 0.76
CA VAL A 17 -18.31 -21.12 0.98
C VAL A 17 -18.55 -22.13 2.09
N ARG A 18 -19.67 -22.03 2.82
CA ARG A 18 -19.96 -22.87 3.99
C ARG A 18 -19.94 -24.37 3.68
N THR A 19 -20.25 -24.74 2.45
CA THR A 19 -20.29 -26.14 1.98
C THR A 19 -18.96 -26.64 1.44
N LEU A 20 -17.97 -25.77 1.30
CA LEU A 20 -16.65 -26.18 0.84
C LEU A 20 -15.91 -26.94 1.95
N PRO A 21 -15.22 -28.03 1.62
CA PRO A 21 -14.38 -28.70 2.59
C PRO A 21 -13.23 -27.80 3.03
N PRO A 22 -12.81 -27.85 4.30
CA PRO A 22 -11.61 -27.14 4.73
C PRO A 22 -10.39 -27.65 3.94
N LEU A 23 -9.47 -26.74 3.66
CA LEU A 23 -8.18 -27.11 3.07
C LEU A 23 -7.40 -27.98 4.07
N ALA A 24 -6.83 -29.08 3.57
CA ALA A 24 -5.92 -29.90 4.36
C ALA A 24 -4.62 -29.15 4.65
N GLU A 25 -3.99 -29.41 5.80
CA GLU A 25 -2.74 -28.75 6.20
C GLU A 25 -1.58 -29.02 5.21
N ASP A 26 -1.61 -30.17 4.53
CA ASP A 26 -0.65 -30.57 3.51
C ASP A 26 -1.00 -30.06 2.09
N HIS A 27 -2.06 -29.25 1.96
CA HIS A 27 -2.39 -28.65 0.66
C HIS A 27 -1.22 -27.78 0.16
N ALA A 28 -0.94 -27.87 -1.14
CA ALA A 28 0.21 -27.19 -1.75
C ALA A 28 0.22 -25.67 -1.46
N ASP A 29 -0.93 -25.00 -1.55
CA ASP A 29 -1.04 -23.56 -1.32
C ASP A 29 -0.79 -23.21 0.16
N VAL A 30 -1.21 -24.06 1.10
CA VAL A 30 -0.95 -23.88 2.53
C VAL A 30 0.55 -24.01 2.79
N SER A 31 1.17 -25.08 2.30
CA SER A 31 2.61 -25.32 2.44
C SER A 31 3.44 -24.18 1.83
N GLN A 32 3.03 -23.65 0.67
CA GLN A 32 3.69 -22.54 0.02
C GLN A 32 3.57 -21.24 0.84
N ALA A 33 2.38 -20.96 1.39
CA ALA A 33 2.16 -19.78 2.23
C ALA A 33 3.01 -19.84 3.51
N VAL A 34 3.06 -20.99 4.17
CA VAL A 34 3.91 -21.21 5.36
C VAL A 34 5.38 -20.99 5.02
N ALA A 35 5.88 -21.61 3.95
CA ALA A 35 7.27 -21.46 3.52
C ALA A 35 7.63 -19.99 3.21
N ALA A 36 6.73 -19.24 2.58
CA ALA A 36 6.94 -17.81 2.29
C ALA A 36 7.06 -16.97 3.57
N VAL A 37 6.23 -17.25 4.59
CA VAL A 37 6.30 -16.56 5.88
C VAL A 37 7.59 -16.91 6.63
N GLU A 38 7.97 -18.19 6.66
CA GLU A 38 9.20 -18.65 7.29
C GLU A 38 10.45 -18.03 6.65
N GLU A 39 10.49 -17.97 5.32
CA GLU A 39 11.58 -17.33 4.60
C GLU A 39 11.66 -15.82 4.89
N ARG A 40 10.51 -15.13 4.93
CA ARG A 40 10.46 -13.72 5.31
C ARG A 40 10.99 -13.48 6.73
N ILE A 41 10.59 -14.29 7.70
CA ILE A 41 11.11 -14.24 9.08
C ILE A 41 12.62 -14.47 9.09
N LYS A 42 13.08 -15.53 8.42
CA LYS A 42 14.50 -15.84 8.30
C LYS A 42 15.31 -14.69 7.70
N LYS A 43 14.79 -14.04 6.66
CA LYS A 43 15.41 -12.88 6.02
C LYS A 43 15.54 -11.71 6.98
N LEU A 44 14.47 -11.39 7.74
CA LEU A 44 14.50 -10.33 8.75
C LEU A 44 15.48 -10.62 9.88
N MET A 45 15.49 -11.84 10.41
CA MET A 45 16.35 -12.25 11.52
C MET A 45 17.84 -12.30 11.16
N ASN A 46 18.17 -12.51 9.88
CA ASN A 46 19.54 -12.71 9.39
C ASN A 46 19.99 -11.62 8.43
N ALA A 47 19.58 -10.38 8.63
CA ALA A 47 20.04 -9.26 7.83
C ALA A 47 21.59 -9.20 7.84
N PRO A 48 22.26 -9.03 6.67
CA PRO A 48 23.72 -9.17 6.56
C PRO A 48 24.52 -8.14 7.38
N HIS A 49 23.98 -6.94 7.59
CA HIS A 49 24.68 -5.83 8.24
C HIS A 49 23.81 -5.13 9.31
N PRO A 50 23.31 -5.87 10.32
CA PRO A 50 22.30 -5.36 11.25
C PRO A 50 22.86 -4.21 12.10
N LYS A 51 22.29 -3.02 11.94
CA LYS A 51 22.67 -1.80 12.68
C LYS A 51 21.48 -1.09 13.29
N PRO A 52 20.55 -0.47 12.51
CA PRO A 52 19.44 0.28 13.08
C PRO A 52 18.23 -0.62 13.39
N ALA A 53 17.48 -0.24 14.42
CA ALA A 53 16.19 -0.85 14.74
C ALA A 53 15.13 -0.53 13.65
N PRO A 54 14.03 -1.32 13.56
CA PRO A 54 12.96 -1.08 12.57
C PRO A 54 12.38 0.33 12.59
N GLU A 55 12.29 0.95 13.77
CA GLU A 55 11.77 2.30 13.95
C GLU A 55 12.60 3.38 13.24
N HIS A 56 13.86 3.14 13.00
CA HIS A 56 14.71 4.04 12.22
C HIS A 56 14.20 4.12 10.77
N PHE A 57 13.97 2.98 10.14
CA PHE A 57 13.45 2.89 8.77
C PHE A 57 12.02 3.40 8.68
N HIS A 58 11.18 3.09 9.68
CA HIS A 58 9.82 3.62 9.75
C HIS A 58 9.82 5.16 9.72
N ARG A 59 10.70 5.80 10.52
CA ARG A 59 10.82 7.27 10.52
C ARG A 59 11.35 7.84 9.21
N LEU A 60 12.33 7.19 8.58
CA LEU A 60 12.83 7.63 7.28
C LEU A 60 11.77 7.54 6.20
N LEU A 61 11.08 6.40 6.11
CA LEU A 61 9.95 6.23 5.18
C LEU A 61 8.86 7.26 5.47
N GLY A 62 8.46 7.41 6.73
CA GLY A 62 7.45 8.39 7.15
C GLY A 62 7.82 9.82 6.78
N LYS A 63 9.10 10.19 6.84
CA LYS A 63 9.56 11.52 6.40
C LYS A 63 9.39 11.71 4.90
N ILE A 64 9.74 10.71 4.09
CA ILE A 64 9.54 10.76 2.64
C ILE A 64 8.03 10.90 2.35
N ILE A 65 7.18 10.07 3.01
CA ILE A 65 5.72 10.09 2.88
C ILE A 65 5.18 11.49 3.20
N TRP A 66 5.53 12.02 4.34
CA TRP A 66 5.04 13.31 4.80
C TRP A 66 5.41 14.46 3.87
N THR A 67 6.66 14.48 3.40
CA THR A 67 7.17 15.61 2.61
C THR A 67 6.79 15.58 1.14
N LYS A 68 6.57 14.39 0.56
CA LYS A 68 6.40 14.24 -0.90
C LYS A 68 5.04 13.69 -1.32
N CYS A 69 4.26 13.09 -0.41
CA CYS A 69 2.92 12.58 -0.69
C CYS A 69 1.91 12.95 0.42
N GLY A 70 2.14 14.08 1.07
CA GLY A 70 1.23 14.64 2.07
C GLY A 70 -0.04 15.24 1.46
N MET A 71 -0.46 16.38 1.99
CA MET A 71 -1.67 17.09 1.53
C MET A 71 -1.50 17.69 0.15
N SER A 72 -0.34 18.24 -0.17
CA SER A 72 0.02 18.80 -1.48
C SER A 72 1.11 17.96 -2.11
N ARG A 73 0.95 17.61 -3.37
CA ARG A 73 1.80 16.66 -4.11
C ARG A 73 2.23 17.27 -5.43
N SER A 74 3.50 17.17 -5.76
CA SER A 74 4.00 17.53 -7.09
C SER A 74 4.51 16.29 -7.84
N LYS A 75 4.44 16.32 -9.16
CA LYS A 75 5.01 15.26 -10.02
C LYS A 75 6.47 15.01 -9.69
N GLU A 76 7.25 16.08 -9.57
CA GLU A 76 8.68 16.00 -9.25
C GLU A 76 8.92 15.31 -7.89
N GLY A 77 8.19 15.71 -6.84
CA GLY A 77 8.29 15.10 -5.52
C GLY A 77 7.89 13.62 -5.51
N LEU A 78 6.84 13.25 -6.24
CA LEU A 78 6.41 11.87 -6.38
C LEU A 78 7.44 11.01 -7.13
N GLU A 79 7.99 11.51 -8.24
CA GLU A 79 9.05 10.82 -8.99
C GLU A 79 10.33 10.66 -8.17
N GLU A 80 10.70 11.66 -7.37
CA GLU A 80 11.85 11.58 -6.47
C GLU A 80 11.63 10.51 -5.40
N ALA A 81 10.46 10.47 -4.76
CA ALA A 81 10.13 9.46 -3.77
C ALA A 81 10.15 8.04 -4.35
N LEU A 82 9.65 7.84 -5.58
CA LEU A 82 9.72 6.55 -6.27
C LEU A 82 11.16 6.11 -6.58
N ARG A 83 12.12 7.03 -6.62
CA ARG A 83 13.56 6.70 -6.71
C ARG A 83 14.19 6.42 -5.34
N GLU A 84 13.67 7.02 -4.27
CA GLU A 84 14.23 6.89 -2.91
C GLU A 84 13.71 5.67 -2.16
N ILE A 85 12.41 5.37 -2.26
CA ILE A 85 11.76 4.29 -1.50
C ILE A 85 12.37 2.92 -1.79
N PRO A 86 12.59 2.49 -3.05
CA PRO A 86 13.24 1.20 -3.31
C PRO A 86 14.65 1.09 -2.71
N LYS A 87 15.42 2.17 -2.74
CA LYS A 87 16.77 2.20 -2.14
C LYS A 87 16.71 2.04 -0.63
N LEU A 88 15.78 2.73 0.02
CA LEU A 88 15.58 2.62 1.47
C LEU A 88 15.03 1.25 1.85
N ARG A 89 14.14 0.65 1.05
CA ARG A 89 13.67 -0.74 1.21
C ARG A 89 14.81 -1.74 1.11
N ASP A 90 15.68 -1.61 0.11
CA ASP A 90 16.86 -2.46 -0.03
C ASP A 90 17.83 -2.32 1.14
N GLN A 91 18.01 -1.09 1.63
CA GLN A 91 18.80 -0.83 2.83
C GLN A 91 18.16 -1.49 4.06
N PHE A 92 16.85 -1.38 4.24
CA PHE A 92 16.11 -2.05 5.32
C PHE A 92 16.39 -3.55 5.34
N TRP A 93 16.24 -4.23 4.22
CA TRP A 93 16.46 -5.69 4.15
C TRP A 93 17.91 -6.11 4.41
N ARG A 94 18.88 -5.21 4.21
CA ARG A 94 20.30 -5.49 4.50
C ARG A 94 20.71 -5.13 5.92
N GLU A 95 20.06 -4.17 6.53
CA GLU A 95 20.61 -3.51 7.73
C GLU A 95 19.66 -3.54 8.95
N VAL A 96 18.41 -3.96 8.81
CA VAL A 96 17.49 -3.98 9.95
C VAL A 96 18.00 -4.91 11.06
N LYS A 97 18.04 -4.41 12.29
CA LYS A 97 18.44 -5.18 13.45
C LYS A 97 17.23 -5.65 14.23
N ILE A 98 17.07 -6.95 14.32
CA ILE A 98 16.07 -7.60 15.15
C ILE A 98 16.76 -8.13 16.41
N THR A 99 16.20 -7.84 17.59
CA THR A 99 16.65 -8.39 18.87
C THR A 99 15.73 -9.54 19.27
N GLY A 100 16.27 -10.52 20.03
CA GLY A 100 15.51 -11.72 20.42
C GLY A 100 15.58 -12.84 19.41
N SER A 101 14.66 -13.81 19.51
CA SER A 101 14.57 -14.97 18.61
C SER A 101 13.30 -14.92 17.76
N GLY A 102 13.23 -15.76 16.72
CA GLY A 102 12.03 -15.99 15.92
C GLY A 102 11.07 -17.03 16.51
N GLU A 103 11.45 -17.70 17.62
CA GLU A 103 10.71 -18.83 18.20
C GLU A 103 9.68 -18.43 19.25
N THR A 104 9.76 -17.21 19.76
CA THR A 104 8.85 -16.67 20.77
C THR A 104 8.26 -15.35 20.31
N LEU A 105 7.25 -14.85 21.03
CA LEU A 105 6.67 -13.53 20.76
C LEU A 105 7.77 -12.46 20.75
N ASN A 106 8.02 -11.86 19.60
CA ASN A 106 9.07 -10.88 19.38
C ASN A 106 8.50 -9.59 18.78
N GLN A 107 8.33 -8.58 19.62
CA GLN A 107 7.79 -7.27 19.21
C GLN A 107 8.68 -6.57 18.18
N THR A 108 10.00 -6.75 18.23
CA THR A 108 10.91 -6.13 17.25
C THR A 108 10.74 -6.78 15.87
N LEU A 109 10.56 -8.11 15.83
CA LEU A 109 10.26 -8.84 14.59
C LEU A 109 8.90 -8.43 14.02
N GLU A 110 7.88 -8.32 14.86
CA GLU A 110 6.54 -7.86 14.44
C GLU A 110 6.60 -6.46 13.84
N ARG A 111 7.27 -5.51 14.48
CA ARG A 111 7.47 -4.15 13.95
C ARG A 111 8.25 -4.14 12.64
N ALA A 112 9.28 -4.97 12.52
CA ALA A 112 10.03 -5.09 11.27
C ALA A 112 9.16 -5.62 10.13
N GLY A 113 8.30 -6.61 10.39
CA GLY A 113 7.31 -7.11 9.43
C GLY A 113 6.39 -6.00 8.94
N ARG A 114 5.84 -5.18 9.85
CA ARG A 114 5.00 -4.02 9.47
C ARG A 114 5.75 -2.97 8.66
N VAL A 115 7.01 -2.68 9.02
CA VAL A 115 7.81 -1.72 8.24
C VAL A 115 8.07 -2.22 6.83
N ALA A 116 8.28 -3.54 6.66
CA ALA A 116 8.39 -4.15 5.34
C ALA A 116 7.10 -3.95 4.51
N ASP A 117 5.92 -4.16 5.13
CA ASP A 117 4.62 -3.93 4.49
C ASP A 117 4.40 -2.44 4.14
N PHE A 118 4.85 -1.53 5.00
CA PHE A 118 4.74 -0.09 4.75
C PHE A 118 5.59 0.37 3.57
N PHE A 119 6.73 -0.28 3.28
CA PHE A 119 7.49 0.01 2.06
C PHE A 119 6.68 -0.31 0.80
N GLU A 120 6.04 -1.48 0.76
CA GLU A 120 5.22 -1.90 -0.38
C GLU A 120 3.98 -1.02 -0.55
N LEU A 121 3.25 -0.79 0.54
CA LEU A 121 2.07 0.08 0.51
C LEU A 121 2.43 1.53 0.16
N GLY A 122 3.51 2.05 0.74
CA GLY A 122 4.01 3.40 0.45
C GLY A 122 4.32 3.56 -1.04
N GLU A 123 5.09 2.66 -1.63
CA GLU A 123 5.44 2.70 -3.05
C GLU A 123 4.18 2.68 -3.93
N LEU A 124 3.20 1.82 -3.61
CA LEU A 124 1.93 1.77 -4.34
C LEU A 124 1.15 3.09 -4.24
N MET A 125 1.10 3.72 -3.06
CA MET A 125 0.45 5.03 -2.87
C MET A 125 1.07 6.11 -3.77
N TRP A 126 2.39 6.08 -4.00
CA TRP A 126 3.06 7.02 -4.90
C TRP A 126 2.79 6.73 -6.36
N ILE A 127 2.82 5.47 -6.74
CA ILE A 127 2.49 5.05 -8.10
C ILE A 127 1.06 5.48 -8.45
N ASP A 128 0.11 5.26 -7.56
CA ASP A 128 -1.28 5.69 -7.75
C ASP A 128 -1.40 7.22 -7.82
N ALA A 129 -0.76 7.95 -6.90
CA ALA A 129 -0.78 9.40 -6.88
C ALA A 129 -0.13 10.03 -8.13
N LEU A 130 0.93 9.41 -8.66
CA LEU A 130 1.58 9.87 -9.88
C LEU A 130 0.71 9.59 -11.12
N LYS A 131 0.02 8.45 -11.16
CA LYS A 131 -0.86 8.04 -12.28
C LYS A 131 -2.14 8.86 -12.36
N ARG A 132 -2.61 9.39 -11.24
CA ARG A 132 -3.83 10.21 -11.19
C ARG A 132 -3.48 11.68 -11.42
N GLU A 133 -3.62 12.10 -12.65
CA GLU A 133 -3.26 13.45 -13.13
C GLU A 133 -4.44 14.43 -13.00
N GLU A 134 -5.00 14.51 -11.80
CA GLU A 134 -6.06 15.43 -11.40
C GLU A 134 -5.91 15.80 -9.93
N SER A 135 -6.79 16.68 -9.43
CA SER A 135 -7.00 16.88 -7.99
C SER A 135 -8.45 16.58 -7.63
N CYS A 136 -8.67 15.58 -6.77
CA CYS A 136 -10.00 15.15 -6.35
C CYS A 136 -9.97 14.64 -4.91
N GLY A 137 -10.86 15.15 -4.07
CA GLY A 137 -10.95 14.77 -2.66
C GLY A 137 -9.65 15.06 -1.89
N GLY A 138 -9.09 14.03 -1.23
CA GLY A 138 -7.80 14.14 -0.51
C GLY A 138 -6.56 14.06 -1.40
N HIS A 139 -6.72 13.83 -2.71
CA HIS A 139 -5.65 13.83 -3.67
C HIS A 139 -5.52 15.21 -4.31
N PHE A 140 -4.51 15.97 -3.92
CA PHE A 140 -4.24 17.30 -4.44
C PHE A 140 -2.86 17.33 -5.13
N ARG A 141 -2.88 17.59 -6.44
CA ARG A 141 -1.70 17.75 -7.30
C ARG A 141 -1.51 19.23 -7.60
N GLU A 142 -0.34 19.77 -7.29
CA GLU A 142 -0.02 21.19 -7.51
C GLU A 142 -0.15 21.63 -8.96
N GLU A 143 0.06 20.71 -9.89
CA GLU A 143 -0.10 20.95 -11.33
C GLU A 143 -1.56 20.98 -11.78
N TYR A 144 -2.48 20.41 -11.00
CA TYR A 144 -3.89 20.27 -11.33
C TYR A 144 -4.75 21.06 -10.34
N GLN A 145 -4.65 22.38 -10.45
CA GLN A 145 -5.45 23.34 -9.69
C GLN A 145 -5.82 24.55 -10.54
N GLU A 146 -6.93 25.18 -10.20
CA GLU A 146 -7.40 26.42 -10.79
C GLU A 146 -7.75 27.40 -9.66
N ASN A 147 -7.05 28.56 -9.61
CA ASN A 147 -7.23 29.57 -8.55
C ASN A 147 -7.13 29.03 -7.10
N GLY A 148 -6.30 28.00 -6.88
CA GLY A 148 -6.13 27.34 -5.58
C GLY A 148 -7.18 26.29 -5.26
N GLU A 149 -8.14 26.03 -6.16
CA GLU A 149 -9.12 24.95 -6.05
C GLU A 149 -8.68 23.71 -6.83
N ALA A 150 -9.14 22.53 -6.40
CA ALA A 150 -8.85 21.27 -7.04
C ALA A 150 -9.42 21.21 -8.46
N LEU A 151 -8.59 20.90 -9.44
CA LEU A 151 -8.98 20.69 -10.82
C LEU A 151 -9.22 19.19 -11.05
N ARG A 152 -10.49 18.80 -11.11
CA ARG A 152 -10.93 17.44 -11.44
C ARG A 152 -10.98 17.22 -12.93
N ASP A 153 -10.66 16.01 -13.34
CA ASP A 153 -10.80 15.53 -14.71
C ASP A 153 -11.69 14.26 -14.72
N ASP A 154 -13.02 14.48 -14.68
CA ASP A 154 -14.01 13.40 -14.63
C ASP A 154 -14.05 12.59 -15.94
N GLU A 155 -13.57 13.13 -17.07
CA GLU A 155 -13.53 12.43 -18.34
C GLU A 155 -12.51 11.30 -18.33
N HIS A 156 -11.34 11.53 -17.74
CA HIS A 156 -10.24 10.58 -17.76
C HIS A 156 -10.08 9.79 -16.46
N PHE A 157 -10.59 10.31 -15.32
CA PHE A 157 -10.34 9.73 -13.99
C PHE A 157 -11.60 9.29 -13.25
N SER A 158 -12.78 9.26 -13.89
CA SER A 158 -14.01 8.72 -13.28
C SER A 158 -14.01 7.19 -13.24
N TYR A 159 -13.05 6.61 -12.50
CA TYR A 159 -12.91 5.17 -12.31
C TYR A 159 -12.38 4.83 -10.93
N VAL A 160 -12.63 3.60 -10.48
CA VAL A 160 -11.91 2.99 -9.36
C VAL A 160 -10.64 2.33 -9.90
N ALA A 161 -9.50 2.64 -9.26
CA ALA A 161 -8.23 2.00 -9.55
C ALA A 161 -8.08 0.76 -8.66
N ALA A 162 -7.99 -0.42 -9.25
CA ALA A 162 -7.65 -1.65 -8.56
C ALA A 162 -6.24 -2.10 -9.00
N TRP A 163 -5.30 -2.02 -8.07
CA TRP A 163 -3.91 -2.37 -8.33
C TRP A 163 -3.67 -3.85 -8.03
N GLU A 164 -3.27 -4.58 -9.04
CA GLU A 164 -2.97 -6.00 -8.95
C GLU A 164 -1.50 -6.23 -8.61
N TRP A 165 -1.25 -7.10 -7.63
CA TRP A 165 0.08 -7.54 -7.26
C TRP A 165 0.68 -8.44 -8.34
N THR A 166 1.87 -8.10 -8.83
CA THR A 166 2.59 -8.84 -9.89
C THR A 166 3.79 -9.64 -9.37
N GLY A 167 4.05 -9.61 -8.07
CA GLY A 167 5.29 -10.12 -7.48
C GLY A 167 6.39 -9.06 -7.35
N ASN A 168 6.21 -7.89 -7.98
CA ASN A 168 7.15 -6.77 -7.90
C ASN A 168 6.41 -5.50 -7.44
N PRO A 169 6.73 -4.93 -6.26
CA PRO A 169 6.06 -3.75 -5.74
C PRO A 169 6.22 -2.50 -6.63
N SER A 170 7.28 -2.44 -7.43
CA SER A 170 7.54 -1.31 -8.34
C SER A 170 6.79 -1.42 -9.68
N GLU A 171 6.14 -2.54 -9.97
CA GLU A 171 5.47 -2.81 -11.24
C GLU A 171 4.04 -3.38 -11.05
N PRO A 172 3.18 -2.76 -10.22
CA PRO A 172 1.81 -3.21 -10.05
C PRO A 172 1.02 -2.99 -11.34
N ARG A 173 0.02 -3.85 -11.60
CA ARG A 173 -0.86 -3.71 -12.77
C ARG A 173 -2.13 -2.95 -12.40
N LEU A 174 -2.42 -1.86 -13.12
CA LEU A 174 -3.64 -1.09 -12.95
C LEU A 174 -4.81 -1.73 -13.68
N ASN A 175 -5.84 -2.10 -12.94
CA ASN A 175 -7.18 -2.44 -13.45
C ASN A 175 -8.12 -1.27 -13.15
N LYS A 176 -8.92 -0.86 -14.14
CA LYS A 176 -9.86 0.27 -14.03
C LYS A 176 -11.29 -0.23 -14.08
N GLU A 177 -12.10 0.20 -13.14
CA GLU A 177 -13.54 0.00 -13.15
C GLU A 177 -14.23 1.37 -13.31
N PRO A 178 -14.94 1.63 -14.42
CA PRO A 178 -15.61 2.90 -14.63
C PRO A 178 -16.69 3.14 -13.56
N LEU A 179 -16.74 4.37 -13.05
CA LEU A 179 -17.80 4.78 -12.14
C LEU A 179 -19.08 5.05 -12.89
N SER A 180 -20.20 4.51 -12.38
CA SER A 180 -21.54 4.76 -12.87
C SER A 180 -22.42 5.26 -11.73
N PHE A 181 -23.12 6.37 -11.96
CA PHE A 181 -23.98 7.01 -10.98
C PHE A 181 -25.44 6.99 -11.48
N GLU A 182 -26.28 6.15 -10.88
CA GLU A 182 -27.66 5.98 -11.28
C GLU A 182 -28.53 7.17 -10.85
N TYR A 183 -28.35 7.65 -9.62
CA TYR A 183 -29.26 8.63 -9.00
C TYR A 183 -28.62 10.01 -8.79
N VAL A 184 -27.31 10.12 -8.72
CA VAL A 184 -26.59 11.37 -8.41
C VAL A 184 -25.51 11.62 -9.45
N LYS A 185 -25.59 12.74 -10.15
CA LYS A 185 -24.52 13.14 -11.07
C LYS A 185 -23.36 13.78 -10.31
N PRO A 186 -22.11 13.49 -10.68
CA PRO A 186 -20.96 14.20 -10.13
C PRO A 186 -21.08 15.70 -10.36
N SER A 187 -20.77 16.49 -9.33
CA SER A 187 -20.72 17.94 -9.43
C SER A 187 -19.42 18.48 -8.88
N LYS A 188 -18.90 19.54 -9.48
CA LYS A 188 -17.73 20.24 -8.92
C LYS A 188 -18.15 20.99 -7.66
N ARG A 189 -17.37 20.89 -6.61
CA ARG A 189 -17.55 21.64 -5.37
C ARG A 189 -16.60 22.82 -5.39
N SER A 190 -17.11 24.01 -5.14
CA SER A 190 -16.33 25.21 -4.88
C SER A 190 -16.44 25.62 -3.41
N TYR A 191 -15.37 26.15 -2.85
CA TYR A 191 -15.30 26.71 -1.51
C TYR A 191 -15.31 28.24 -1.50
N LYS A 192 -15.59 28.86 -2.68
CA LYS A 192 -15.76 30.33 -2.84
C LYS A 192 -17.21 30.73 -2.80
#